data_75a6c750648e134508e98f24050b6dc9
#
_entry.id   75a6c750648e134508e98f24050b6dc9
#
_cell.length_a   1.000
_cell.length_b   1.000
_cell.length_c   1.000
_cell.angle_alpha   90.00
_cell.angle_beta   90.00
_cell.angle_gamma   90.00
#
_symmetry.space_group_name_H-M   'P 1'
#
loop_
_entity.id
_entity.type
_entity.pdbx_description
1 polymer ?
#
loop_
_entity_poly.entity_id
_entity_poly.type
_entity_poly.pdbx_seq_one_letter_code
_entity_poly.pdbx_strand_id
1 'polypeptide(L)'
;MSTTQFPLREKRKAATRSRLIRSAQTLFASQGYEQTTLEEIALHAGLHVQTLYRHFANKQELATAGDEELLARFTQAIRDPERVTTTFEFWREWVRSATARLTEDDGGEQFRAFLIQRWTQPLVSSQLIRIGHQYEDLLAESLARDFAVADSDIGTPRLVAIMLWGGNAHIQRLHVTQEDFDLAKEAVTVIDSVEALFGHLVQAEL
;
A
#
# COMPACT_ATOMS: atom_id res chain seq x y z
N MET A 1 23.42 2.77 -32.43
CA MET A 1 22.31 3.73 -32.68
C MET A 1 21.01 3.07 -32.21
N SER A 2 20.20 3.66 -31.37
CA SER A 2 18.87 3.24 -30.86
C SER A 2 18.80 3.01 -29.34
N THR A 3 19.29 3.95 -28.53
CA THR A 3 19.10 3.89 -27.06
C THR A 3 18.01 4.87 -26.54
N THR A 4 17.41 5.67 -27.41
CA THR A 4 16.54 6.79 -27.01
C THR A 4 15.03 6.48 -27.05
N GLN A 5 14.60 5.38 -27.69
CA GLN A 5 13.16 5.05 -27.82
C GLN A 5 12.59 4.26 -26.63
N PHE A 6 13.39 3.49 -25.89
CA PHE A 6 12.96 2.65 -24.80
C PHE A 6 12.38 3.43 -23.58
N PRO A 7 13.02 4.50 -23.08
CA PRO A 7 12.50 5.22 -21.92
C PRO A 7 11.14 5.89 -22.15
N LEU A 8 10.88 6.42 -23.34
CA LEU A 8 9.60 7.05 -23.68
C LEU A 8 8.47 6.03 -23.80
N ARG A 9 8.75 4.85 -24.34
CA ARG A 9 7.78 3.76 -24.46
C ARG A 9 7.38 3.23 -23.07
N GLU A 10 8.36 3.01 -22.20
CA GLU A 10 8.10 2.57 -20.82
C GLU A 10 7.35 3.62 -20.01
N LYS A 11 7.69 4.90 -20.13
CA LYS A 11 6.93 6.01 -19.49
C LYS A 11 5.47 6.04 -19.97
N ARG A 12 5.22 5.87 -21.27
CA ARG A 12 3.85 5.81 -21.83
C ARG A 12 3.10 4.58 -21.33
N LYS A 13 3.76 3.44 -21.25
CA LYS A 13 3.19 2.20 -20.71
C LYS A 13 2.80 2.35 -19.26
N ALA A 14 3.69 2.90 -18.42
CA ALA A 14 3.43 3.18 -17.02
C ALA A 14 2.27 4.19 -16.85
N ALA A 15 2.26 5.28 -17.60
CA ALA A 15 1.18 6.28 -17.55
C ALA A 15 -0.18 5.67 -17.94
N THR A 16 -0.22 4.80 -18.97
CA THR A 16 -1.43 4.08 -19.37
C THR A 16 -1.90 3.14 -18.28
N ARG A 17 -0.99 2.36 -17.66
CA ARG A 17 -1.29 1.45 -16.56
C ARG A 17 -1.86 2.21 -15.35
N SER A 18 -1.22 3.28 -14.92
CA SER A 18 -1.70 4.11 -13.79
C SER A 18 -3.07 4.74 -14.07
N ARG A 19 -3.36 5.12 -15.32
CA ARG A 19 -4.67 5.65 -15.71
C ARG A 19 -5.77 4.59 -15.59
N LEU A 20 -5.50 3.36 -16.03
CA LEU A 20 -6.42 2.23 -15.88
C LEU A 20 -6.68 1.89 -14.41
N ILE A 21 -5.64 1.88 -13.57
CA ILE A 21 -5.77 1.63 -12.12
C ILE A 21 -6.66 2.69 -11.47
N ARG A 22 -6.41 3.98 -11.71
CA ARG A 22 -7.25 5.06 -11.17
C ARG A 22 -8.71 4.96 -11.63
N SER A 23 -8.95 4.70 -12.92
CA SER A 23 -10.30 4.52 -13.45
C SER A 23 -11.03 3.34 -12.80
N ALA A 24 -10.32 2.23 -12.57
CA ALA A 24 -10.87 1.08 -11.87
C ALA A 24 -11.22 1.41 -10.42
N GLN A 25 -10.33 2.09 -9.68
CA GLN A 25 -10.56 2.51 -8.30
C GLN A 25 -11.79 3.41 -8.19
N THR A 26 -11.92 4.40 -9.08
CA THR A 26 -13.08 5.28 -9.12
C THR A 26 -14.38 4.51 -9.36
N LEU A 27 -14.41 3.63 -10.35
CA LEU A 27 -15.62 2.86 -10.69
C LEU A 27 -15.94 1.81 -9.62
N PHE A 28 -14.94 1.14 -9.05
CA PHE A 28 -15.16 0.20 -7.94
C PHE A 28 -15.72 0.91 -6.71
N ALA A 29 -15.25 2.11 -6.39
CA ALA A 29 -15.76 2.89 -5.27
C ALA A 29 -17.20 3.37 -5.50
N SER A 30 -17.55 3.81 -6.73
CA SER A 30 -18.85 4.43 -7.04
C SER A 30 -19.97 3.43 -7.33
N GLN A 31 -19.69 2.33 -8.03
CA GLN A 31 -20.73 1.36 -8.45
C GLN A 31 -20.47 -0.07 -7.98
N GLY A 32 -19.34 -0.32 -7.32
CA GLY A 32 -19.00 -1.63 -6.77
C GLY A 32 -18.18 -2.50 -7.70
N TYR A 33 -17.40 -3.42 -7.09
CA TYR A 33 -16.53 -4.33 -7.84
C TYR A 33 -17.32 -5.23 -8.80
N GLU A 34 -18.39 -5.88 -8.35
CA GLU A 34 -19.13 -6.84 -9.16
C GLU A 34 -19.79 -6.19 -10.39
N GLN A 35 -20.35 -4.99 -10.21
CA GLN A 35 -21.09 -4.29 -11.26
C GLN A 35 -20.18 -3.64 -12.30
N THR A 36 -18.90 -3.43 -11.98
CA THR A 36 -17.95 -2.77 -12.88
C THR A 36 -17.38 -3.77 -13.90
N THR A 37 -17.40 -3.42 -15.18
CA THR A 37 -16.82 -4.21 -16.27
C THR A 37 -15.46 -3.66 -16.71
N LEU A 38 -14.63 -4.49 -17.35
CA LEU A 38 -13.34 -4.05 -17.91
C LEU A 38 -13.53 -3.07 -19.08
N GLU A 39 -14.64 -3.21 -19.80
CA GLU A 39 -15.06 -2.32 -20.89
C GLU A 39 -15.36 -0.91 -20.37
N GLU A 40 -16.12 -0.81 -19.27
CA GLU A 40 -16.42 0.48 -18.61
C GLU A 40 -15.17 1.14 -18.07
N ILE A 41 -14.25 0.37 -17.46
CA ILE A 41 -12.96 0.89 -16.97
C ILE A 41 -12.12 1.42 -18.12
N ALA A 42 -12.04 0.70 -19.24
CA ALA A 42 -11.31 1.16 -20.41
C ALA A 42 -11.92 2.44 -21.01
N LEU A 43 -13.23 2.49 -21.10
CA LEU A 43 -13.98 3.67 -21.58
C LEU A 43 -13.75 4.89 -20.66
N HIS A 44 -13.90 4.72 -19.36
CA HIS A 44 -13.65 5.76 -18.34
C HIS A 44 -12.20 6.26 -18.40
N ALA A 45 -11.26 5.35 -18.67
CA ALA A 45 -9.85 5.69 -18.89
C ALA A 45 -9.60 6.36 -20.27
N GLY A 46 -10.60 6.49 -21.15
CA GLY A 46 -10.41 6.98 -22.54
C GLY A 46 -9.52 6.08 -23.37
N LEU A 47 -9.65 4.76 -23.23
CA LEU A 47 -8.82 3.75 -23.88
C LEU A 47 -9.71 2.66 -24.52
N HIS A 48 -9.17 1.99 -25.55
CA HIS A 48 -9.80 0.77 -26.06
C HIS A 48 -9.59 -0.40 -25.10
N VAL A 49 -10.58 -1.27 -24.98
CA VAL A 49 -10.53 -2.45 -24.09
C VAL A 49 -9.36 -3.39 -24.41
N GLN A 50 -8.96 -3.52 -25.68
CA GLN A 50 -7.77 -4.26 -26.06
C GLN A 50 -6.48 -3.68 -25.44
N THR A 51 -6.45 -2.37 -25.17
CA THR A 51 -5.32 -1.77 -24.48
C THR A 51 -5.32 -2.20 -23.00
N LEU A 52 -6.48 -2.28 -22.36
CA LEU A 52 -6.60 -2.79 -21.01
C LEU A 52 -6.13 -4.25 -20.92
N TYR A 53 -6.59 -5.15 -21.79
CA TYR A 53 -6.17 -6.56 -21.80
C TYR A 53 -4.66 -6.78 -22.06
N ARG A 54 -3.97 -5.81 -22.64
CA ARG A 54 -2.49 -5.86 -22.75
C ARG A 54 -1.78 -5.51 -21.44
N HIS A 55 -2.46 -4.87 -20.49
CA HIS A 55 -1.90 -4.46 -19.21
C HIS A 55 -2.35 -5.35 -18.06
N PHE A 56 -3.54 -5.93 -18.15
CA PHE A 56 -4.17 -6.71 -17.06
C PHE A 56 -4.89 -7.93 -17.65
N ALA A 57 -4.63 -9.10 -17.09
CA ALA A 57 -5.24 -10.34 -17.54
C ALA A 57 -6.73 -10.43 -17.14
N ASN A 58 -7.09 -9.80 -16.02
CA ASN A 58 -8.45 -9.87 -15.47
C ASN A 58 -8.75 -8.70 -14.53
N LYS A 59 -10.01 -8.62 -14.08
CA LYS A 59 -10.50 -7.57 -13.16
C LYS A 59 -9.85 -7.65 -11.78
N GLN A 60 -9.55 -8.86 -11.30
CA GLN A 60 -8.90 -9.06 -10.00
C GLN A 60 -7.47 -8.50 -9.99
N GLU A 61 -6.66 -8.78 -11.02
CA GLU A 61 -5.32 -8.22 -11.17
C GLU A 61 -5.38 -6.68 -11.18
N LEU A 62 -6.32 -6.12 -11.92
CA LEU A 62 -6.50 -4.67 -11.97
C LEU A 62 -6.91 -4.07 -10.60
N ALA A 63 -7.76 -4.78 -9.84
CA ALA A 63 -8.24 -4.32 -8.54
C ALA A 63 -7.12 -4.22 -7.49
N THR A 64 -6.08 -5.05 -7.58
CA THR A 64 -4.96 -5.09 -6.63
C THR A 64 -3.69 -4.43 -7.16
N ALA A 65 -3.67 -4.03 -8.43
CA ALA A 65 -2.48 -3.48 -9.09
C ALA A 65 -1.93 -2.21 -8.41
N GLY A 66 -2.79 -1.37 -7.86
CA GLY A 66 -2.37 -0.18 -7.10
C GLY A 66 -1.61 -0.53 -5.84
N ASP A 67 -2.00 -1.60 -5.16
CA ASP A 67 -1.32 -2.09 -3.95
C ASP A 67 0.02 -2.73 -4.27
N GLU A 68 0.10 -3.47 -5.37
CA GLU A 68 1.36 -4.04 -5.84
C GLU A 68 2.36 -2.95 -6.24
N GLU A 69 1.89 -1.88 -6.90
CA GLU A 69 2.73 -0.71 -7.21
C GLU A 69 3.16 0.03 -5.94
N LEU A 70 2.29 0.14 -4.94
CA LEU A 70 2.63 0.74 -3.65
C LEU A 70 3.64 -0.11 -2.89
N LEU A 71 3.46 -1.43 -2.85
CA LEU A 71 4.41 -2.37 -2.25
C LEU A 71 5.79 -2.31 -2.95
N ALA A 72 5.83 -2.22 -4.27
CA ALA A 72 7.10 -2.08 -5.00
C ALA A 72 7.85 -0.80 -4.61
N ARG A 73 7.13 0.32 -4.48
CA ARG A 73 7.72 1.60 -4.01
C ARG A 73 8.18 1.50 -2.55
N PHE A 74 7.38 0.86 -1.69
CA PHE A 74 7.75 0.61 -0.31
C PHE A 74 9.02 -0.22 -0.22
N THR A 75 9.09 -1.32 -0.98
CA THR A 75 10.27 -2.20 -1.03
C THR A 75 11.53 -1.44 -1.41
N GLN A 76 11.44 -0.59 -2.43
CA GLN A 76 12.56 0.25 -2.85
C GLN A 76 12.98 1.22 -1.74
N ALA A 77 12.03 1.88 -1.10
CA ALA A 77 12.31 2.89 -0.10
C ALA A 77 12.84 2.31 1.22
N ILE A 78 12.29 1.19 1.70
CA ILE A 78 12.75 0.57 2.97
C ILE A 78 14.13 -0.10 2.83
N ARG A 79 14.47 -0.53 1.61
CA ARG A 79 15.77 -1.15 1.29
C ARG A 79 16.79 -0.16 0.74
N ASP A 80 16.48 1.13 0.72
CA ASP A 80 17.42 2.15 0.27
C ASP A 80 18.68 2.12 1.15
N PRO A 81 19.87 1.85 0.59
CA PRO A 81 21.11 1.83 1.36
C PRO A 81 21.49 3.19 1.95
N GLU A 82 20.94 4.29 1.39
CA GLU A 82 21.17 5.65 1.88
C GLU A 82 20.18 6.06 2.98
N ARG A 83 19.26 5.19 3.36
CA ARG A 83 18.30 5.45 4.42
C ARG A 83 19.00 5.49 5.78
N VAL A 84 18.97 6.65 6.43
CA VAL A 84 19.56 6.89 7.77
C VAL A 84 18.52 6.85 8.90
N THR A 85 17.23 6.75 8.57
CA THR A 85 16.14 6.72 9.56
C THR A 85 15.93 5.31 10.10
N THR A 86 15.50 5.21 11.37
CA THR A 86 15.04 3.95 11.95
C THR A 86 13.81 3.43 11.24
N THR A 87 13.48 2.15 11.41
CA THR A 87 12.26 1.57 10.83
C THR A 87 10.99 2.20 11.39
N PHE A 88 10.98 2.62 12.67
CA PHE A 88 9.85 3.33 13.27
C PHE A 88 9.64 4.70 12.63
N GLU A 89 10.69 5.50 12.46
CA GLU A 89 10.64 6.80 11.82
C GLU A 89 10.21 6.68 10.36
N PHE A 90 10.82 5.74 9.61
CA PHE A 90 10.49 5.45 8.22
C PHE A 90 9.01 5.05 8.07
N TRP A 91 8.52 4.10 8.89
CA TRP A 91 7.15 3.62 8.83
C TRP A 91 6.15 4.72 9.19
N ARG A 92 6.45 5.54 10.18
CA ARG A 92 5.63 6.70 10.55
C ARG A 92 5.46 7.68 9.39
N GLU A 93 6.55 8.03 8.72
CA GLU A 93 6.49 8.96 7.59
C GLU A 93 5.79 8.33 6.38
N TRP A 94 6.02 7.05 6.13
CA TRP A 94 5.33 6.31 5.08
C TRP A 94 3.81 6.31 5.29
N VAL A 95 3.35 5.95 6.48
CA VAL A 95 1.92 5.92 6.84
C VAL A 95 1.32 7.32 6.81
N ARG A 96 2.02 8.33 7.36
CA ARG A 96 1.57 9.73 7.32
C ARG A 96 1.38 10.22 5.88
N SER A 97 2.35 9.98 5.03
CA SER A 97 2.28 10.37 3.61
C SER A 97 1.21 9.59 2.84
N ALA A 98 0.96 8.34 3.20
CA ALA A 98 -0.10 7.54 2.57
C ALA A 98 -1.49 8.04 2.99
N THR A 99 -1.73 8.24 4.29
CA THR A 99 -3.00 8.73 4.83
C THR A 99 -3.34 10.13 4.35
N ALA A 100 -2.38 11.05 4.31
CA ALA A 100 -2.59 12.40 3.79
C ALA A 100 -3.15 12.37 2.37
N ARG A 101 -2.54 11.59 1.47
CA ARG A 101 -3.01 11.45 0.07
C ARG A 101 -4.40 10.84 -0.06
N LEU A 102 -4.80 9.98 0.89
CA LEU A 102 -6.08 9.29 0.86
C LEU A 102 -7.24 10.14 1.40
N THR A 103 -6.94 11.19 2.14
CA THR A 103 -7.93 12.07 2.79
C THR A 103 -7.99 13.48 2.20
N GLU A 104 -7.20 13.78 1.16
CA GLU A 104 -6.94 15.13 0.66
C GLU A 104 -8.17 15.77 -0.01
N ASP A 105 -8.94 15.01 -0.82
CA ASP A 105 -9.98 15.57 -1.68
C ASP A 105 -11.40 15.63 -1.05
N ASP A 106 -11.77 14.66 -0.19
CA ASP A 106 -13.15 14.51 0.32
C ASP A 106 -13.21 13.97 1.77
N GLY A 107 -12.15 14.19 2.55
CA GLY A 107 -12.04 13.65 3.92
C GLY A 107 -11.94 12.14 4.00
N GLY A 108 -11.62 11.48 2.87
CA GLY A 108 -11.45 10.04 2.81
C GLY A 108 -12.73 9.25 2.52
N GLU A 109 -13.84 9.88 2.13
CA GLU A 109 -15.08 9.18 1.80
C GLU A 109 -14.91 8.19 0.64
N GLN A 110 -14.25 8.59 -0.44
CA GLN A 110 -13.95 7.68 -1.55
C GLN A 110 -13.04 6.53 -1.13
N PHE A 111 -12.04 6.82 -0.28
CA PHE A 111 -11.18 5.80 0.27
C PHE A 111 -11.94 4.82 1.18
N ARG A 112 -12.85 5.33 2.02
CA ARG A 112 -13.72 4.51 2.87
C ARG A 112 -14.57 3.56 2.03
N ALA A 113 -15.26 4.07 0.99
CA ALA A 113 -16.05 3.27 0.07
C ALA A 113 -15.20 2.21 -0.64
N PHE A 114 -14.01 2.56 -1.08
CA PHE A 114 -13.04 1.64 -1.69
C PHE A 114 -12.61 0.52 -0.73
N LEU A 115 -12.32 0.82 0.54
CA LEU A 115 -11.96 -0.18 1.55
C LEU A 115 -13.11 -1.17 1.80
N ILE A 116 -14.36 -0.68 1.93
CA ILE A 116 -15.53 -1.53 2.13
C ILE A 116 -15.63 -2.56 0.98
N GLN A 117 -15.55 -2.10 -0.25
CA GLN A 117 -15.62 -2.94 -1.44
C GLN A 117 -14.53 -4.03 -1.43
N ARG A 118 -13.32 -3.66 -1.09
CA ARG A 118 -12.16 -4.57 -1.09
C ARG A 118 -12.28 -5.68 -0.05
N TRP A 119 -12.78 -5.35 1.14
CA TRP A 119 -12.91 -6.34 2.22
C TRP A 119 -14.08 -7.30 2.03
N THR A 120 -15.08 -6.90 1.25
CA THR A 120 -16.24 -7.75 0.95
C THR A 120 -16.00 -8.73 -0.21
N GLN A 121 -14.90 -8.56 -0.98
CA GLN A 121 -14.59 -9.39 -2.14
C GLN A 121 -13.54 -10.47 -1.80
N PRO A 122 -13.87 -11.77 -1.71
CA PRO A 122 -12.95 -12.83 -1.25
C PRO A 122 -11.66 -12.93 -2.07
N LEU A 123 -11.74 -12.78 -3.39
CA LEU A 123 -10.58 -12.89 -4.27
C LEU A 123 -9.61 -11.70 -4.10
N VAL A 124 -10.16 -10.50 -3.92
CA VAL A 124 -9.35 -9.29 -3.64
C VAL A 124 -8.74 -9.38 -2.26
N SER A 125 -9.51 -9.76 -1.24
CA SER A 125 -9.04 -9.85 0.14
C SER A 125 -7.92 -10.89 0.31
N SER A 126 -7.97 -12.04 -0.36
CA SER A 126 -6.88 -13.02 -0.32
C SER A 126 -5.55 -12.49 -0.87
N GLN A 127 -5.62 -11.72 -1.96
CA GLN A 127 -4.45 -11.04 -2.52
C GLN A 127 -3.89 -9.98 -1.56
N LEU A 128 -4.77 -9.22 -0.89
CA LEU A 128 -4.37 -8.21 0.09
C LEU A 128 -3.70 -8.80 1.31
N ILE A 129 -4.15 -9.97 1.78
CA ILE A 129 -3.49 -10.71 2.86
C ILE A 129 -2.05 -11.07 2.44
N ARG A 130 -1.86 -11.58 1.22
CA ARG A 130 -0.53 -11.88 0.69
C ARG A 130 0.38 -10.66 0.60
N ILE A 131 -0.17 -9.52 0.16
CA ILE A 131 0.56 -8.24 0.12
C ILE A 131 0.91 -7.80 1.55
N GLY A 132 -0.01 -7.97 2.51
CA GLY A 132 0.23 -7.67 3.92
C GLY A 132 1.40 -8.43 4.49
N HIS A 133 1.49 -9.74 4.25
CA HIS A 133 2.64 -10.54 4.67
C HIS A 133 3.96 -10.03 4.08
N GLN A 134 3.97 -9.54 2.84
CA GLN A 134 5.17 -8.96 2.24
C GLN A 134 5.60 -7.64 2.93
N TYR A 135 4.65 -6.81 3.37
CA TYR A 135 4.97 -5.65 4.21
C TYR A 135 5.55 -6.06 5.56
N GLU A 136 4.96 -7.09 6.21
CA GLU A 136 5.47 -7.63 7.46
C GLU A 136 6.89 -8.19 7.31
N ASP A 137 7.19 -8.91 6.22
CA ASP A 137 8.53 -9.42 5.92
C ASP A 137 9.55 -8.28 5.80
N LEU A 138 9.24 -7.26 5.02
CA LEU A 138 10.11 -6.10 4.79
C LEU A 138 10.35 -5.29 6.08
N LEU A 139 9.30 -5.09 6.88
CA LEU A 139 9.41 -4.43 8.18
C LEU A 139 10.27 -5.27 9.14
N ALA A 140 10.07 -6.59 9.19
CA ALA A 140 10.84 -7.47 10.06
C ALA A 140 12.33 -7.50 9.68
N GLU A 141 12.67 -7.56 8.39
CA GLU A 141 14.04 -7.45 7.89
C GLU A 141 14.69 -6.12 8.30
N SER A 142 13.94 -5.02 8.21
CA SER A 142 14.42 -3.69 8.56
C SER A 142 14.62 -3.54 10.08
N LEU A 143 13.65 -4.01 10.89
CA LEU A 143 13.74 -4.02 12.35
C LEU A 143 14.87 -4.91 12.87
N ALA A 144 15.13 -6.04 12.23
CA ALA A 144 16.25 -6.91 12.60
C ALA A 144 17.60 -6.18 12.48
N ARG A 145 17.76 -5.34 11.46
CA ARG A 145 18.94 -4.47 11.31
C ARG A 145 19.01 -3.41 12.41
N ASP A 146 17.89 -2.72 12.67
CA ASP A 146 17.83 -1.65 13.67
C ASP A 146 18.08 -2.19 15.10
N PHE A 147 17.66 -3.43 15.39
CA PHE A 147 17.85 -4.09 16.68
C PHE A 147 19.20 -4.83 16.77
N ALA A 148 19.98 -4.87 15.70
CA ALA A 148 21.24 -5.60 15.58
C ALA A 148 21.14 -7.07 16.03
N VAL A 149 20.01 -7.72 15.74
CA VAL A 149 19.81 -9.14 16.07
C VAL A 149 20.36 -10.05 14.97
N ALA A 150 20.80 -11.23 15.35
CA ALA A 150 21.26 -12.22 14.37
C ALA A 150 20.10 -12.68 13.45
N ASP A 151 20.42 -13.05 12.20
CA ASP A 151 19.43 -13.52 11.21
C ASP A 151 18.60 -14.72 11.69
N SER A 152 19.11 -15.47 12.67
CA SER A 152 18.42 -16.61 13.30
C SER A 152 17.41 -16.22 14.37
N ASP A 153 17.45 -14.97 14.87
CA ASP A 153 16.56 -14.47 15.94
C ASP A 153 15.63 -13.36 15.39
N ILE A 154 14.74 -13.75 14.51
CA ILE A 154 13.75 -12.87 13.92
C ILE A 154 12.45 -12.77 14.73
N GLY A 155 12.36 -13.40 15.90
CA GLY A 155 11.13 -13.48 16.69
C GLY A 155 10.60 -12.11 17.10
N THR A 156 11.41 -11.30 17.77
CA THR A 156 11.03 -9.94 18.19
C THR A 156 10.80 -8.98 17.02
N PRO A 157 11.72 -8.87 16.03
CA PRO A 157 11.47 -8.05 14.83
C PRO A 157 10.18 -8.43 14.09
N ARG A 158 9.91 -9.73 13.97
CA ARG A 158 8.67 -10.23 13.34
C ARG A 158 7.43 -9.83 14.13
N LEU A 159 7.46 -9.97 15.45
CA LEU A 159 6.35 -9.56 16.31
C LEU A 159 6.05 -8.06 16.16
N VAL A 160 7.08 -7.22 16.20
CA VAL A 160 6.95 -5.77 16.03
C VAL A 160 6.41 -5.43 14.65
N ALA A 161 6.89 -6.08 13.59
CA ALA A 161 6.40 -5.89 12.22
C ALA A 161 4.91 -6.23 12.09
N ILE A 162 4.46 -7.33 12.70
CA ILE A 162 3.05 -7.73 12.74
C ILE A 162 2.22 -6.68 13.50
N MET A 163 2.73 -6.15 14.60
CA MET A 163 2.03 -5.08 15.36
C MET A 163 1.92 -3.79 14.55
N LEU A 164 2.97 -3.36 13.85
CA LEU A 164 2.96 -2.17 13.00
C LEU A 164 1.99 -2.33 11.82
N TRP A 165 2.07 -3.42 11.09
CA TRP A 165 1.19 -3.68 9.95
C TRP A 165 -0.24 -3.95 10.38
N GLY A 166 -0.45 -4.84 11.34
CA GLY A 166 -1.77 -5.20 11.87
C GLY A 166 -2.46 -4.02 12.55
N GLY A 167 -1.70 -3.17 13.26
CA GLY A 167 -2.18 -1.93 13.83
C GLY A 167 -2.69 -0.97 12.75
N ASN A 168 -1.91 -0.75 11.69
CA ASN A 168 -2.36 0.07 10.54
C ASN A 168 -3.63 -0.50 9.88
N ALA A 169 -3.70 -1.83 9.66
CA ALA A 169 -4.89 -2.48 9.12
C ALA A 169 -6.11 -2.33 10.05
N HIS A 170 -5.90 -2.36 11.39
CA HIS A 170 -6.95 -2.11 12.36
C HIS A 170 -7.50 -0.68 12.28
N ILE A 171 -6.62 0.31 12.21
CA ILE A 171 -6.99 1.73 12.06
C ILE A 171 -7.80 1.97 10.78
N GLN A 172 -7.42 1.35 9.67
CA GLN A 172 -8.22 1.41 8.43
C GLN A 172 -9.63 0.81 8.62
N ARG A 173 -9.78 -0.28 9.39
CA ARG A 173 -11.11 -0.83 9.72
C ARG A 173 -11.94 0.11 10.57
N LEU A 174 -11.33 0.77 11.55
CA LEU A 174 -12.03 1.76 12.38
C LEU A 174 -12.49 2.96 11.53
N HIS A 175 -11.66 3.45 10.63
CA HIS A 175 -12.03 4.51 9.69
C HIS A 175 -13.27 4.18 8.86
N VAL A 176 -13.46 2.90 8.50
CA VAL A 176 -14.67 2.45 7.78
C VAL A 176 -15.91 2.41 8.67
N THR A 177 -15.76 2.05 9.93
CA THR A 177 -16.89 1.75 10.83
C THR A 177 -17.28 2.89 11.76
N GLN A 178 -16.44 3.92 11.88
CA GLN A 178 -16.67 5.05 12.78
C GLN A 178 -16.78 6.35 11.98
N GLU A 179 -17.83 7.12 12.24
CA GLU A 179 -17.95 8.50 11.80
C GLU A 179 -16.95 9.37 12.61
N ASP A 180 -16.48 10.46 12.05
CA ASP A 180 -15.54 11.40 12.67
C ASP A 180 -14.18 10.79 13.11
N PHE A 181 -13.75 9.69 12.48
CA PHE A 181 -12.50 9.02 12.80
C PHE A 181 -11.31 9.70 12.10
N ASP A 182 -10.39 10.26 12.88
CA ASP A 182 -9.15 10.87 12.39
C ASP A 182 -8.11 9.80 12.02
N LEU A 183 -8.20 9.32 10.77
CA LEU A 183 -7.33 8.29 10.23
C LEU A 183 -5.84 8.65 10.35
N ALA A 184 -5.47 9.89 10.06
CA ALA A 184 -4.08 10.32 10.03
C ALA A 184 -3.46 10.36 11.43
N LYS A 185 -4.19 10.87 12.41
CA LYS A 185 -3.79 10.92 13.82
C LYS A 185 -3.68 9.52 14.40
N GLU A 186 -4.74 8.72 14.29
CA GLU A 186 -4.80 7.40 14.91
C GLU A 186 -3.78 6.41 14.33
N ALA A 187 -3.48 6.50 13.03
CA ALA A 187 -2.44 5.70 12.41
C ALA A 187 -1.04 5.98 12.99
N VAL A 188 -0.72 7.23 13.31
CA VAL A 188 0.53 7.61 13.97
C VAL A 188 0.52 7.17 15.44
N THR A 189 -0.59 7.35 16.15
CA THR A 189 -0.74 6.94 17.57
C THR A 189 -0.44 5.46 17.79
N VAL A 190 -0.86 4.59 16.88
CA VAL A 190 -0.54 3.15 16.93
C VAL A 190 0.96 2.91 16.78
N ILE A 191 1.62 3.60 15.85
CA ILE A 191 3.08 3.46 15.65
C ILE A 191 3.82 3.91 16.91
N ASP A 192 3.46 5.07 17.46
CA ASP A 192 4.06 5.61 18.68
C ASP A 192 3.87 4.66 19.89
N SER A 193 2.72 3.98 19.97
CA SER A 193 2.45 2.98 21.01
C SER A 193 3.35 1.75 20.88
N VAL A 194 3.59 1.27 19.67
CA VAL A 194 4.50 0.14 19.42
C VAL A 194 5.96 0.55 19.69
N GLU A 195 6.37 1.74 19.24
CA GLU A 195 7.70 2.27 19.50
C GLU A 195 7.97 2.50 21.00
N ALA A 196 6.99 2.96 21.77
CA ALA A 196 7.12 3.11 23.21
C ALA A 196 7.44 1.77 23.92
N LEU A 197 6.97 0.65 23.38
CA LEU A 197 7.23 -0.68 23.92
C LEU A 197 8.57 -1.25 23.47
N PHE A 198 9.01 -1.00 22.23
CA PHE A 198 10.12 -1.69 21.59
C PHE A 198 11.24 -0.78 21.09
N GLY A 199 11.05 0.54 21.13
CA GLY A 199 12.05 1.51 20.63
C GLY A 199 13.39 1.45 21.36
N HIS A 200 13.39 1.00 22.62
CA HIS A 200 14.62 0.79 23.41
C HIS A 200 15.54 -0.31 22.85
N LEU A 201 15.03 -1.14 21.94
CA LEU A 201 15.82 -2.18 21.26
C LEU A 201 16.62 -1.65 20.05
N VAL A 202 16.29 -0.45 19.58
CA VAL A 202 17.04 0.19 18.47
C VAL A 202 18.43 0.54 18.96
N GLN A 203 19.45 -0.06 18.34
CA GLN A 203 20.83 0.23 18.67
C GLN A 203 21.29 1.47 17.88
N ALA A 204 21.70 2.48 18.61
CA ALA A 204 22.17 3.76 18.05
C ALA A 204 23.61 3.61 17.51
N GLU A 205 23.79 2.85 16.42
CA GLU A 205 24.98 2.92 15.57
C GLU A 205 24.49 2.94 14.11
N LEU A 206 24.24 4.14 13.65
CA LEU A 206 24.15 4.45 12.22
C LEU A 206 25.34 5.29 11.80
#